data_b3a33bb86ee5d3a2d10a532082145a93
#
_entry.id   b3a33bb86ee5d3a2d10a532082145a93
#
_cell.length_a   1.000
_cell.length_b   1.000
_cell.length_c   1.000
_cell.angle_alpha   90.00
_cell.angle_beta   90.00
_cell.angle_gamma   90.00
#
_symmetry.space_group_name_H-M   'P 1'
#
loop_
_entity.id
_entity.type
_entity.pdbx_description
1 polymer ?
#
loop_
_entity_poly.entity_id
_entity_poly.type
_entity_poly.pdbx_seq_one_letter_code
_entity_poly.pdbx_strand_id
1 'polypeptide(L)'
;NVFPGAEYRPRAKAQGAGLGKICRWARARRYDAVLVIGESNKKPCSLTLVALPLGPTALFRLTSVSLGKDIFGHARPTPHTPELVLNNFTTALGHRVGRLLQHLFPLVPQLEGRQVVTAHNQRDFIFFRRHRYEFRSPEKAALQEIGPRFTLKLHSLTSGLPKGAGAWDGRFVDELEESPA
;
A
#
# COMPACT_ATOMS: atom_id res chain seq x y z
N ASN A 1 0.84 -8.98 9.91
CA ASN A 1 0.39 -7.73 9.26
C ASN A 1 1.48 -7.23 8.31
N VAL A 2 1.08 -6.74 7.14
CA VAL A 2 2.01 -6.13 6.16
C VAL A 2 2.33 -4.70 6.58
N PHE A 3 1.31 -3.97 6.98
CA PHE A 3 1.42 -2.59 7.45
C PHE A 3 1.37 -2.59 8.98
N PRO A 4 2.29 -1.89 9.64
CA PRO A 4 2.33 -1.80 11.10
C PRO A 4 1.03 -1.21 11.67
N GLY A 5 0.51 -1.79 12.74
CA GLY A 5 -0.72 -1.32 13.39
C GLY A 5 -2.02 -1.50 12.60
N ALA A 6 -1.99 -2.11 11.41
CA ALA A 6 -3.17 -2.26 10.58
C ALA A 6 -4.20 -3.23 11.18
N GLU A 7 -5.47 -2.82 11.18
CA GLU A 7 -6.61 -3.64 11.53
C GLU A 7 -7.39 -4.06 10.28
N TYR A 8 -7.67 -5.35 10.16
CA TYR A 8 -8.52 -5.85 9.09
C TYR A 8 -10.01 -5.77 9.48
N ARG A 9 -10.79 -5.14 8.61
CA ARG A 9 -12.24 -5.01 8.77
C ARG A 9 -12.96 -5.49 7.51
N PRO A 10 -13.62 -6.67 7.54
CA PRO A 10 -14.34 -7.18 6.37
C PRO A 10 -15.50 -6.27 6.00
N ARG A 11 -15.55 -5.87 4.71
CA ARG A 11 -16.57 -4.94 4.20
C ARG A 11 -17.98 -5.54 4.16
N ALA A 12 -18.12 -6.86 4.16
CA ALA A 12 -19.41 -7.54 4.16
C ALA A 12 -20.32 -7.11 5.33
N LYS A 13 -19.74 -6.71 6.47
CA LYS A 13 -20.48 -6.18 7.62
C LYS A 13 -20.90 -4.70 7.47
N ALA A 14 -20.37 -3.99 6.47
CA ALA A 14 -20.65 -2.58 6.20
C ALA A 14 -21.43 -2.41 4.88
N GLN A 15 -22.38 -3.30 4.59
CA GLN A 15 -23.18 -3.29 3.37
C GLN A 15 -23.75 -1.89 3.10
N GLY A 16 -23.55 -1.39 1.88
CA GLY A 16 -24.00 -0.07 1.45
C GLY A 16 -23.20 1.14 1.96
N ALA A 17 -22.16 0.95 2.75
CA ALA A 17 -21.30 2.07 3.17
C ALA A 17 -20.34 2.46 2.05
N GLY A 18 -20.55 3.62 1.45
CA GLY A 18 -19.60 4.24 0.52
C GLY A 18 -18.26 4.58 1.19
N LEU A 19 -17.20 4.68 0.40
CA LEU A 19 -15.84 4.93 0.89
C LEU A 19 -15.74 6.20 1.76
N GLY A 20 -16.46 7.28 1.42
CA GLY A 20 -16.51 8.50 2.22
C GLY A 20 -17.05 8.28 3.63
N LYS A 21 -18.02 7.38 3.82
CA LYS A 21 -18.54 7.03 5.15
C LYS A 21 -17.50 6.24 5.95
N ILE A 22 -16.80 5.33 5.29
CA ILE A 22 -15.71 4.56 5.91
C ILE A 22 -14.57 5.49 6.36
N CYS A 23 -14.17 6.45 5.53
CA CYS A 23 -13.15 7.44 5.88
C CYS A 23 -13.58 8.30 7.07
N ARG A 24 -14.85 8.73 7.15
CA ARG A 24 -15.36 9.45 8.32
C ARG A 24 -15.28 8.62 9.59
N TRP A 25 -15.64 7.35 9.55
CA TRP A 25 -15.53 6.46 10.70
C TRP A 25 -14.08 6.21 11.12
N ALA A 26 -13.17 6.04 10.15
CA ALA A 26 -11.76 5.86 10.42
C ALA A 26 -11.16 7.12 11.05
N ARG A 27 -11.48 8.30 10.50
CA ARG A 27 -11.05 9.59 11.06
C ARG A 27 -11.53 9.81 12.51
N ALA A 28 -12.80 9.50 12.80
CA ALA A 28 -13.35 9.60 14.16
C ALA A 28 -12.63 8.67 15.15
N ARG A 29 -12.01 7.59 14.68
CA ARG A 29 -11.22 6.65 15.49
C ARG A 29 -9.73 6.92 15.45
N ARG A 30 -9.30 8.03 14.86
CA ARG A 30 -7.90 8.46 14.76
C ARG A 30 -7.00 7.49 14.00
N TYR A 31 -7.55 6.81 12.98
CA TYR A 31 -6.71 6.09 12.03
C TYR A 31 -5.99 7.07 11.09
N ASP A 32 -4.75 6.77 10.75
CA ASP A 32 -3.92 7.59 9.87
C ASP A 32 -4.20 7.33 8.38
N ALA A 33 -4.67 6.14 8.05
CA ALA A 33 -4.97 5.77 6.67
C ALA A 33 -6.11 4.75 6.58
N VAL A 34 -6.72 4.69 5.40
CA VAL A 34 -7.67 3.64 5.00
C VAL A 34 -7.14 2.97 3.73
N LEU A 35 -6.98 1.65 3.79
CA LEU A 35 -6.69 0.84 2.61
C LEU A 35 -7.91 0.00 2.27
N VAL A 36 -8.34 0.06 1.02
CA VAL A 36 -9.44 -0.77 0.51
C VAL A 36 -8.90 -1.64 -0.61
N ILE A 37 -8.99 -2.95 -0.42
CA ILE A 37 -8.63 -3.92 -1.45
C ILE A 37 -9.91 -4.28 -2.20
N GLY A 38 -9.91 -4.02 -3.50
CA GLY A 38 -10.96 -4.45 -4.41
C GLY A 38 -10.65 -5.82 -4.97
N GLU A 39 -11.71 -6.61 -5.16
CA GLU A 39 -11.63 -7.98 -5.63
C GLU A 39 -12.50 -8.15 -6.87
N SER A 40 -11.99 -8.88 -7.86
CA SER A 40 -12.73 -9.33 -9.02
C SER A 40 -12.42 -10.81 -9.24
N ASN A 41 -13.47 -11.63 -9.46
CA ASN A 41 -13.35 -13.08 -9.63
C ASN A 41 -12.52 -13.74 -8.53
N LYS A 42 -12.75 -13.39 -7.27
CA LYS A 42 -12.05 -13.89 -6.07
C LYS A 42 -10.53 -13.61 -6.07
N LYS A 43 -10.08 -12.65 -6.87
CA LYS A 43 -8.68 -12.22 -6.90
C LYS A 43 -8.57 -10.72 -6.60
N PRO A 44 -7.62 -10.28 -5.75
CA PRO A 44 -7.39 -8.88 -5.50
C PRO A 44 -6.91 -8.20 -6.80
N CYS A 45 -7.59 -7.12 -7.21
CA CYS A 45 -7.32 -6.43 -8.48
C CYS A 45 -7.03 -4.94 -8.31
N SER A 46 -7.37 -4.34 -7.18
CA SER A 46 -7.15 -2.93 -6.92
C SER A 46 -6.84 -2.64 -5.46
N LEU A 47 -6.15 -1.54 -5.24
CA LEU A 47 -5.86 -0.99 -3.92
C LEU A 47 -6.19 0.49 -3.92
N THR A 48 -7.16 0.89 -3.10
CA THR A 48 -7.41 2.31 -2.82
C THR A 48 -6.75 2.67 -1.49
N LEU A 49 -5.92 3.69 -1.51
CA LEU A 49 -5.24 4.21 -0.34
C LEU A 49 -5.69 5.65 -0.09
N VAL A 50 -6.20 5.90 1.10
CA VAL A 50 -6.64 7.22 1.55
C VAL A 50 -5.82 7.62 2.76
N ALA A 51 -5.06 8.69 2.67
CA ALA A 51 -4.42 9.29 3.83
C ALA A 51 -5.45 10.09 4.64
N LEU A 52 -5.43 9.99 5.94
CA LEU A 52 -6.30 10.75 6.82
C LEU A 52 -5.47 11.83 7.54
N PRO A 53 -6.10 12.94 7.96
CA PRO A 53 -7.55 13.22 7.95
C PRO A 53 -8.09 13.86 6.67
N LEU A 54 -7.25 14.35 5.74
CA LEU A 54 -7.66 15.22 4.64
C LEU A 54 -7.38 14.67 3.23
N GLY A 55 -6.79 13.50 3.11
CA GLY A 55 -6.31 12.96 1.85
C GLY A 55 -4.81 13.13 1.70
N PRO A 56 -4.21 12.83 0.55
CA PRO A 56 -4.82 12.49 -0.73
C PRO A 56 -5.42 11.07 -0.79
N THR A 57 -6.13 10.81 -1.88
CA THR A 57 -6.65 9.48 -2.22
C THR A 57 -5.97 8.98 -3.49
N ALA A 58 -5.38 7.79 -3.43
CA ALA A 58 -4.79 7.14 -4.59
C ALA A 58 -5.50 5.82 -4.89
N LEU A 59 -5.75 5.58 -6.16
CA LEU A 59 -6.24 4.31 -6.66
C LEU A 59 -5.12 3.63 -7.46
N PHE A 60 -4.82 2.39 -7.11
CA PHE A 60 -3.85 1.57 -7.81
C PHE A 60 -4.51 0.32 -8.40
N ARG A 61 -4.09 -0.06 -9.58
CA ARG A 61 -4.27 -1.42 -10.07
C ARG A 61 -3.29 -2.33 -9.33
N LEU A 62 -3.79 -3.45 -8.85
CA LEU A 62 -3.04 -4.45 -8.08
C LEU A 62 -2.85 -5.70 -8.94
N THR A 63 -1.61 -6.13 -9.11
CA THR A 63 -1.28 -7.31 -9.94
C THR A 63 -0.17 -8.14 -9.28
N SER A 64 0.03 -9.34 -9.79
CA SER A 64 1.14 -10.23 -9.37
C SER A 64 1.20 -10.44 -7.85
N VAL A 65 0.04 -10.64 -7.22
CA VAL A 65 -0.05 -10.86 -5.78
C VAL A 65 0.36 -12.29 -5.45
N SER A 66 1.38 -12.42 -4.59
CA SER A 66 1.79 -13.70 -3.99
C SER A 66 1.86 -13.53 -2.48
N LEU A 67 1.18 -14.39 -1.75
CA LEU A 67 1.24 -14.39 -0.29
C LEU A 67 2.55 -15.02 0.19
N GLY A 68 2.98 -14.71 1.42
CA GLY A 68 4.20 -15.29 1.98
C GLY A 68 4.23 -16.82 1.89
N LYS A 69 3.12 -17.47 2.19
CA LYS A 69 2.99 -18.95 2.09
C LYS A 69 3.20 -19.54 0.69
N ASP A 70 2.99 -18.72 -0.36
CA ASP A 70 3.11 -19.12 -1.75
C ASP A 70 4.53 -18.89 -2.31
N ILE A 71 5.42 -18.31 -1.50
CA ILE A 71 6.81 -18.00 -1.85
C ILE A 71 7.69 -19.11 -1.30
N PHE A 72 8.38 -19.81 -2.19
CA PHE A 72 9.31 -20.85 -1.78
C PHE A 72 10.46 -20.30 -0.93
N GLY A 73 10.77 -20.94 0.18
CA GLY A 73 11.86 -20.53 1.05
C GLY A 73 11.62 -19.19 1.77
N HIS A 74 10.36 -18.78 1.97
CA HIS A 74 10.04 -17.54 2.66
C HIS A 74 10.50 -17.54 4.13
N ALA A 75 10.94 -16.38 4.61
CA ALA A 75 11.24 -16.16 6.01
C ALA A 75 9.96 -15.94 6.84
N ARG A 76 10.05 -16.22 8.13
CA ARG A 76 8.99 -15.86 9.07
C ARG A 76 9.08 -14.37 9.41
N PRO A 77 7.94 -13.62 9.41
CA PRO A 77 7.94 -12.25 9.89
C PRO A 77 8.17 -12.19 11.39
N THR A 78 8.83 -11.15 11.85
CA THR A 78 8.92 -10.78 13.26
C THR A 78 7.90 -9.70 13.60
N PRO A 79 7.58 -9.45 14.88
CA PRO A 79 6.62 -8.41 15.27
C PRO A 79 7.17 -6.99 15.11
N HIS A 80 8.46 -6.83 14.78
CA HIS A 80 9.11 -5.53 14.66
C HIS A 80 8.63 -4.74 13.45
N THR A 81 8.62 -3.42 13.60
CA THR A 81 8.31 -2.49 12.52
C THR A 81 9.44 -2.48 11.48
N PRO A 82 9.13 -2.75 10.20
CA PRO A 82 10.14 -2.79 9.15
C PRO A 82 10.63 -1.39 8.76
N GLU A 83 11.82 -1.32 8.21
CA GLU A 83 12.29 -0.17 7.44
C GLU A 83 11.53 -0.06 6.13
N LEU A 84 11.32 1.17 5.66
CA LEU A 84 10.74 1.43 4.34
C LEU A 84 11.81 2.03 3.41
N VAL A 85 12.07 1.35 2.30
CA VAL A 85 12.93 1.84 1.22
C VAL A 85 12.06 2.21 0.03
N LEU A 86 12.07 3.49 -0.32
CA LEU A 86 11.45 4.03 -1.52
C LEU A 86 12.52 4.25 -2.57
N ASN A 87 12.45 3.53 -3.68
CA ASN A 87 13.45 3.59 -4.72
C ASN A 87 12.87 4.06 -6.05
N ASN A 88 13.60 4.96 -6.73
CA ASN A 88 13.30 5.45 -8.07
C ASN A 88 11.97 6.24 -8.20
N PHE A 89 11.58 6.98 -7.18
CA PHE A 89 10.46 7.93 -7.22
C PHE A 89 10.98 9.34 -7.56
N THR A 90 11.41 9.57 -8.79
CA THR A 90 12.18 10.77 -9.20
C THR A 90 11.31 11.91 -9.72
N THR A 91 10.07 11.64 -10.13
CA THR A 91 9.16 12.65 -10.65
C THR A 91 8.36 13.33 -9.54
N ALA A 92 7.77 14.51 -9.81
CA ALA A 92 6.90 15.19 -8.86
C ALA A 92 5.70 14.31 -8.43
N LEU A 93 5.09 13.59 -9.38
CA LEU A 93 4.04 12.61 -9.10
C LEU A 93 4.60 11.43 -8.27
N GLY A 94 5.77 10.93 -8.65
CA GLY A 94 6.46 9.87 -7.91
C GLY A 94 6.71 10.25 -6.45
N HIS A 95 7.19 11.46 -6.19
CA HIS A 95 7.38 11.96 -4.80
C HIS A 95 6.07 12.00 -4.02
N ARG A 96 4.95 12.42 -4.63
CA ARG A 96 3.64 12.43 -3.96
C ARG A 96 3.20 11.01 -3.60
N VAL A 97 3.34 10.07 -4.52
CA VAL A 97 3.03 8.65 -4.29
C VAL A 97 3.96 8.04 -3.23
N GLY A 98 5.25 8.32 -3.29
CA GLY A 98 6.22 7.87 -2.30
C GLY A 98 5.88 8.35 -0.88
N ARG A 99 5.53 9.62 -0.71
CA ARG A 99 5.06 10.18 0.57
C ARG A 99 3.78 9.49 1.07
N LEU A 100 2.87 9.18 0.16
CA LEU A 100 1.63 8.48 0.50
C LEU A 100 1.91 7.04 0.98
N LEU A 101 2.86 6.34 0.36
CA LEU A 101 3.32 5.04 0.82
C LEU A 101 4.07 5.12 2.16
N GLN A 102 4.91 6.15 2.33
CA GLN A 102 5.61 6.41 3.60
C GLN A 102 4.65 6.60 4.77
N HIS A 103 3.50 7.23 4.52
CA HIS A 103 2.47 7.46 5.54
C HIS A 103 1.91 6.18 6.18
N LEU A 104 2.10 5.03 5.53
CA LEU A 104 1.68 3.72 6.04
C LEU A 104 2.67 3.10 7.03
N PHE A 105 3.83 3.71 7.21
CA PHE A 105 4.90 3.18 8.04
C PHE A 105 5.32 4.21 9.08
N PRO A 106 5.63 3.80 10.32
CA PRO A 106 6.20 4.68 11.32
C PRO A 106 7.53 5.30 10.84
N LEU A 107 7.80 6.52 11.29
CA LEU A 107 9.04 7.23 10.93
C LEU A 107 10.29 6.57 11.52
N VAL A 108 10.13 5.85 12.63
CA VAL A 108 11.24 5.18 13.31
C VAL A 108 11.03 3.67 13.22
N PRO A 109 11.83 2.96 12.39
CA PRO A 109 11.77 1.51 12.31
C PRO A 109 12.44 0.86 13.51
N GLN A 110 12.15 -0.43 13.73
CA GLN A 110 12.81 -1.26 14.75
C GLN A 110 13.87 -2.14 14.08
N LEU A 111 15.11 -1.66 14.09
CA LEU A 111 16.22 -2.28 13.35
C LEU A 111 16.59 -3.69 13.86
N GLU A 112 16.29 -3.99 15.11
CA GLU A 112 16.50 -5.32 15.69
C GLU A 112 15.72 -6.42 14.94
N GLY A 113 14.60 -6.06 14.33
CA GLY A 113 13.78 -6.97 13.55
C GLY A 113 14.39 -7.34 12.20
N ARG A 114 15.37 -6.56 11.72
CA ARG A 114 16.05 -6.75 10.44
C ARG A 114 15.11 -7.01 9.28
N GLN A 115 14.00 -6.26 9.24
CA GLN A 115 13.00 -6.35 8.17
C GLN A 115 12.99 -5.07 7.36
N VAL A 116 12.87 -5.21 6.06
CA VAL A 116 12.76 -4.11 5.11
C VAL A 116 11.60 -4.33 4.16
N VAL A 117 10.84 -3.27 3.95
CA VAL A 117 9.85 -3.16 2.88
C VAL A 117 10.46 -2.28 1.80
N THR A 118 10.52 -2.79 0.60
CA THR A 118 10.97 -2.04 -0.57
C THR A 118 9.79 -1.76 -1.49
N ALA A 119 9.57 -0.50 -1.81
CA ALA A 119 8.73 -0.07 -2.91
C ALA A 119 9.63 0.50 -4.01
N HIS A 120 9.83 -0.27 -5.06
CA HIS A 120 10.67 0.08 -6.20
C HIS A 120 9.81 0.49 -7.39
N ASN A 121 9.96 1.73 -7.85
CA ASN A 121 9.27 2.22 -9.03
C ASN A 121 10.12 1.95 -10.28
N GLN A 122 9.55 1.23 -11.25
CA GLN A 122 10.17 0.99 -12.54
C GLN A 122 9.10 1.05 -13.64
N ARG A 123 9.25 1.99 -14.57
CA ARG A 123 8.31 2.19 -15.69
C ARG A 123 6.86 2.33 -15.22
N ASP A 124 6.64 3.15 -14.18
CA ASP A 124 5.34 3.41 -13.53
C ASP A 124 4.68 2.20 -12.85
N PHE A 125 5.42 1.12 -12.69
CA PHE A 125 5.03 0.01 -11.84
C PHE A 125 5.81 0.07 -10.53
N ILE A 126 5.11 -0.04 -9.42
CA ILE A 126 5.70 -0.07 -8.08
C ILE A 126 5.72 -1.51 -7.60
N PHE A 127 6.91 -2.07 -7.50
CA PHE A 127 7.14 -3.41 -7.00
C PHE A 127 7.27 -3.38 -5.48
N PHE A 128 6.28 -3.91 -4.79
CA PHE A 128 6.30 -4.03 -3.34
C PHE A 128 6.89 -5.38 -2.96
N ARG A 129 7.93 -5.36 -2.11
CA ARG A 129 8.61 -6.56 -1.61
C ARG A 129 8.89 -6.38 -0.12
N ARG A 130 8.89 -7.48 0.61
CA ARG A 130 9.24 -7.50 2.03
C ARG A 130 10.27 -8.58 2.28
N HIS A 131 11.42 -8.20 2.86
CA HIS A 131 12.52 -9.09 3.13
C HIS A 131 12.96 -9.00 4.59
N ARG A 132 13.55 -10.06 5.04
CA ARG A 132 14.46 -10.09 6.18
C ARG A 132 15.88 -10.01 5.64
N TYR A 133 16.75 -9.27 6.32
CA TYR A 133 18.14 -9.12 5.92
C TYR A 133 19.10 -9.54 7.05
N GLU A 134 20.27 -9.97 6.66
CA GLU A 134 21.37 -10.28 7.54
C GLU A 134 22.67 -9.81 6.89
N PHE A 135 23.45 -9.01 7.60
CA PHE A 135 24.79 -8.62 7.13
C PHE A 135 25.76 -9.76 7.36
N ARG A 136 26.31 -10.30 6.29
CA ARG A 136 27.40 -11.30 6.32
C ARG A 136 28.76 -10.66 6.40
N SER A 137 28.89 -9.44 5.88
CA SER A 137 30.05 -8.56 5.99
C SER A 137 29.57 -7.10 5.86
N PRO A 138 30.41 -6.08 6.12
CA PRO A 138 30.04 -4.68 5.93
C PRO A 138 29.51 -4.35 4.54
N GLU A 139 29.88 -5.15 3.54
CA GLU A 139 29.56 -4.92 2.12
C GLU A 139 28.51 -5.89 1.57
N LYS A 140 28.14 -6.94 2.32
CA LYS A 140 27.25 -8.00 1.83
C LYS A 140 26.09 -8.25 2.78
N ALA A 141 24.87 -8.03 2.29
CA ALA A 141 23.64 -8.42 2.96
C ALA A 141 23.01 -9.65 2.28
N ALA A 142 22.62 -10.65 3.07
CA ALA A 142 21.77 -11.74 2.62
C ALA A 142 20.32 -11.33 2.81
N LEU A 143 19.50 -11.52 1.79
CA LEU A 143 18.08 -11.21 1.82
C LEU A 143 17.25 -12.49 1.74
N GLN A 144 16.21 -12.59 2.54
CA GLN A 144 15.23 -13.65 2.46
C GLN A 144 13.83 -13.03 2.40
N GLU A 145 13.06 -13.39 1.39
CA GLU A 145 11.72 -12.82 1.21
C GLU A 145 10.75 -13.32 2.29
N ILE A 146 9.99 -12.41 2.88
CA ILE A 146 8.93 -12.71 3.85
C ILE A 146 7.58 -12.77 3.13
N GLY A 147 7.39 -11.90 2.13
CA GLY A 147 6.11 -11.63 1.49
C GLY A 147 5.14 -10.81 2.37
N PRO A 148 3.97 -10.50 1.85
CA PRO A 148 3.56 -10.72 0.47
C PRO A 148 4.37 -9.88 -0.52
N ARG A 149 4.33 -10.27 -1.78
CA ARG A 149 4.79 -9.45 -2.89
C ARG A 149 3.63 -9.12 -3.82
N PHE A 150 3.64 -7.92 -4.34
CA PHE A 150 2.65 -7.46 -5.31
C PHE A 150 3.19 -6.29 -6.12
N THR A 151 2.49 -5.99 -7.20
CA THR A 151 2.82 -4.85 -8.07
C THR A 151 1.64 -3.90 -8.11
N LEU A 152 1.93 -2.60 -7.94
CA LEU A 152 0.96 -1.53 -8.04
C LEU A 152 1.24 -0.71 -9.30
N LYS A 153 0.18 -0.32 -10.02
CA LYS A 153 0.23 0.72 -11.04
C LYS A 153 -0.73 1.82 -10.63
N LEU A 154 -0.24 3.06 -10.53
CA LEU A 154 -1.10 4.19 -10.22
C LEU A 154 -2.13 4.37 -11.33
N HIS A 155 -3.40 4.46 -10.95
CA HIS A 155 -4.51 4.75 -11.87
C HIS A 155 -4.96 6.20 -11.71
N SER A 156 -5.16 6.64 -10.46
CA SER A 156 -5.52 8.03 -10.19
C SER A 156 -4.99 8.49 -8.84
N LEU A 157 -4.70 9.78 -8.73
CA LEU A 157 -4.34 10.45 -7.49
C LEU A 157 -5.15 11.74 -7.38
N THR A 158 -6.04 11.81 -6.41
CA THR A 158 -6.91 12.96 -6.16
C THR A 158 -6.58 13.63 -4.85
N SER A 159 -6.64 14.96 -4.83
CA SER A 159 -6.53 15.73 -3.59
C SER A 159 -7.80 15.56 -2.76
N GLY A 160 -7.64 15.32 -1.47
CA GLY A 160 -8.76 15.21 -0.54
C GLY A 160 -9.30 13.79 -0.35
N LEU A 161 -10.40 13.73 0.39
CA LEU A 161 -11.11 12.49 0.69
C LEU A 161 -12.08 12.14 -0.45
N PRO A 162 -12.42 10.85 -0.61
CA PRO A 162 -13.39 10.42 -1.59
C PRO A 162 -14.74 11.14 -1.39
N LYS A 163 -15.25 11.79 -2.42
CA LYS A 163 -16.53 12.48 -2.42
C LYS A 163 -17.66 11.50 -2.74
N GLY A 164 -18.71 11.50 -1.90
CA GLY A 164 -19.98 10.87 -2.21
C GLY A 164 -20.14 9.40 -1.84
N ALA A 165 -21.38 8.94 -2.02
CA ALA A 165 -21.84 7.58 -1.77
C ALA A 165 -21.64 6.65 -2.98
N GLY A 166 -20.89 7.07 -3.97
CA GLY A 166 -20.57 6.22 -5.12
C GLY A 166 -19.82 4.99 -4.64
N ALA A 167 -20.50 3.84 -4.62
CA ALA A 167 -19.80 2.58 -4.53
C ALA A 167 -18.88 2.50 -5.75
N TRP A 168 -17.58 2.50 -5.54
CA TRP A 168 -16.68 2.12 -6.61
C TRP A 168 -17.05 0.69 -7.01
N ASP A 169 -17.55 0.54 -8.24
CA ASP A 169 -18.09 -0.72 -8.78
C ASP A 169 -17.00 -1.67 -9.26
N GLY A 170 -15.72 -1.33 -9.04
CA GLY A 170 -14.59 -2.15 -9.45
C GLY A 170 -14.21 -2.01 -10.91
N ARG A 171 -14.88 -1.14 -11.66
CA ARG A 171 -14.54 -0.90 -13.06
C ARG A 171 -13.52 0.21 -13.17
N PHE A 172 -12.45 -0.03 -13.92
CA PHE A 172 -11.51 0.99 -14.33
C PHE A 172 -12.14 1.74 -15.50
N VAL A 173 -12.44 3.02 -15.31
CA VAL A 173 -12.71 3.92 -16.43
C VAL A 173 -11.34 4.40 -16.91
N ASP A 174 -10.97 4.07 -18.14
CA ASP A 174 -9.69 4.47 -18.76
C ASP A 174 -9.76 5.98 -19.17
N GLU A 175 -9.92 6.86 -18.21
CA GLU A 175 -9.82 8.30 -18.45
C GLU A 175 -8.75 8.89 -17.52
N LEU A 176 -7.55 9.00 -18.04
CA LEU A 176 -6.55 9.95 -17.57
C LEU A 176 -7.00 11.35 -18.04
N GLU A 177 -7.86 12.00 -17.28
CA GLU A 177 -8.02 13.44 -17.47
C GLU A 177 -6.73 14.14 -17.01
N GLU A 178 -5.94 14.57 -17.97
CA GLU A 178 -4.93 15.58 -17.79
C GLU A 178 -5.64 16.86 -17.36
N SER A 179 -5.50 17.23 -16.06
CA SER A 179 -5.90 18.56 -15.62
C SER A 179 -5.00 19.58 -16.32
N PRO A 180 -5.57 20.59 -17.01
CA PRO A 180 -4.78 21.67 -17.59
C PRO A 180 -4.05 22.46 -16.50
N ALA A 181 -2.87 22.98 -16.86
CA ALA A 181 -1.90 23.70 -16.05
C ALA A 181 -2.48 24.94 -15.35
#